data_0cad045b4a1e383fed42eb10ee6cdeee
#
_entry.id   0cad045b4a1e383fed42eb10ee6cdeee
#
_cell.length_a   1.000
_cell.length_b   1.000
_cell.length_c   1.000
_cell.angle_alpha   90.00
_cell.angle_beta   90.00
_cell.angle_gamma   90.00
#
_symmetry.space_group_name_H-M   'P 1'
#
loop_
_entity.id
_entity.type
_entity.pdbx_description
1 polymer ?
#
loop_
_entity_poly.entity_id
_entity_poly.type
_entity_poly.pdbx_seq_one_letter_code
_entity_poly.pdbx_strand_id
1 'polypeptide(L)'
;MEIKKVAVLGCGLMGSGIAQVCATAGFDVKVLEVEQKYLDKGFAGIEKSLAKFAERPVEKGGITPQQKDEIRARLKGTTNKADLADCDIVIEAIIENVEEKKKMYASIDSIVKKDAIFASNTSSISVTELLTAVKRPERFIGLHFFNPVPLMKLVEVVKTIATSPEVYDAAYEFAKKLGKVPVRTSDKTGFIVNRLLVPYLLDAIRAYEEGVGSIEDIDN
;
A
#
# COMPACT_ATOMS: atom_id res chain seq x y z
N MET A 1 7.94 -10.32 15.47
CA MET A 1 6.49 -10.51 15.20
C MET A 1 6.31 -11.16 13.84
N GLU A 2 5.48 -12.19 13.73
CA GLU A 2 5.23 -12.90 12.45
C GLU A 2 3.92 -12.39 11.84
N ILE A 3 3.97 -11.88 10.61
CA ILE A 3 2.80 -11.46 9.82
C ILE A 3 2.45 -12.61 8.88
N LYS A 4 1.20 -13.07 8.91
CA LYS A 4 0.64 -14.12 8.03
C LYS A 4 -0.62 -13.65 7.31
N LYS A 5 -1.46 -12.86 7.98
CA LYS A 5 -2.75 -12.39 7.48
C LYS A 5 -2.76 -10.88 7.33
N VAL A 6 -3.06 -10.45 6.13
CA VAL A 6 -3.06 -9.03 5.74
C VAL A 6 -4.50 -8.60 5.48
N ALA A 7 -4.90 -7.47 6.05
CA ALA A 7 -6.09 -6.75 5.62
C ALA A 7 -5.69 -5.59 4.71
N VAL A 8 -6.42 -5.39 3.62
CA VAL A 8 -6.30 -4.21 2.77
C VAL A 8 -7.64 -3.49 2.77
N LEU A 9 -7.64 -2.21 3.15
CA LEU A 9 -8.82 -1.36 3.19
C LEU A 9 -8.88 -0.55 1.90
N GLY A 10 -9.92 -0.78 1.11
CA GLY A 10 -10.06 -0.24 -0.24
C GLY A 10 -9.54 -1.20 -1.31
N CYS A 11 -10.30 -1.36 -2.39
CA CYS A 11 -9.96 -2.19 -3.56
C CYS A 11 -9.84 -1.37 -4.85
N GLY A 12 -9.50 -0.09 -4.70
CA GLY A 12 -9.18 0.81 -5.81
C GLY A 12 -7.84 0.47 -6.46
N LEU A 13 -7.29 1.42 -7.24
CA LEU A 13 -6.04 1.23 -7.98
C LEU A 13 -4.88 0.77 -7.09
N MET A 14 -4.67 1.46 -5.95
CA MET A 14 -3.58 1.12 -5.03
C MET A 14 -3.90 -0.13 -4.22
N GLY A 15 -5.09 -0.21 -3.62
CA GLY A 15 -5.45 -1.32 -2.74
C GLY A 15 -5.50 -2.67 -3.46
N SER A 16 -6.02 -2.73 -4.68
CA SER A 16 -5.98 -3.96 -5.49
C SER A 16 -4.54 -4.40 -5.79
N GLY A 17 -3.65 -3.45 -6.13
CA GLY A 17 -2.23 -3.74 -6.36
C GLY A 17 -1.51 -4.21 -5.09
N ILE A 18 -1.78 -3.58 -3.92
CA ILE A 18 -1.23 -4.00 -2.63
C ILE A 18 -1.71 -5.40 -2.27
N ALA A 19 -3.01 -5.68 -2.42
CA ALA A 19 -3.58 -7.00 -2.18
C ALA A 19 -2.93 -8.06 -3.07
N GLN A 20 -2.75 -7.76 -4.37
CA GLN A 20 -2.09 -8.66 -5.31
C GLN A 20 -0.66 -8.99 -4.88
N VAL A 21 0.18 -8.01 -4.54
CA VAL A 21 1.57 -8.30 -4.17
C VAL A 21 1.68 -9.04 -2.83
N CYS A 22 0.79 -8.77 -1.89
CA CYS A 22 0.71 -9.53 -0.63
C CYS A 22 0.35 -11.01 -0.89
N ALA A 23 -0.66 -11.27 -1.72
CA ALA A 23 -1.06 -12.64 -2.08
C ALA A 23 0.03 -13.36 -2.91
N THR A 24 0.73 -12.64 -3.80
CA THR A 24 1.88 -13.16 -4.56
C THR A 24 3.02 -13.58 -3.64
N ALA A 25 3.26 -12.83 -2.58
CA ALA A 25 4.27 -13.15 -1.57
C ALA A 25 3.85 -14.26 -0.57
N GLY A 26 2.68 -14.86 -0.75
CA GLY A 26 2.20 -16.00 0.03
C GLY A 26 1.35 -15.65 1.26
N PHE A 27 0.98 -14.39 1.46
CA PHE A 27 0.11 -13.99 2.56
C PHE A 27 -1.36 -14.28 2.26
N ASP A 28 -2.13 -14.64 3.30
CA ASP A 28 -3.59 -14.62 3.25
C ASP A 28 -4.08 -13.18 3.30
N VAL A 29 -4.87 -12.76 2.32
CA VAL A 29 -5.29 -11.36 2.17
C VAL A 29 -6.80 -11.22 2.21
N LYS A 30 -7.27 -10.35 3.11
CA LYS A 30 -8.67 -9.90 3.16
C LYS A 30 -8.75 -8.47 2.64
N VAL A 31 -9.61 -8.26 1.67
CA VAL A 31 -9.83 -6.93 1.07
C VAL A 31 -11.19 -6.43 1.48
N LEU A 32 -11.21 -5.35 2.27
CA LEU A 32 -12.45 -4.71 2.72
C LEU A 32 -12.83 -3.56 1.78
N GLU A 33 -14.07 -3.55 1.37
CA GLU A 33 -14.70 -2.44 0.64
C GLU A 33 -16.06 -2.07 1.24
N VAL A 34 -16.52 -0.86 0.92
CA VAL A 34 -17.81 -0.36 1.40
C VAL A 34 -19.00 -1.03 0.69
N GLU A 35 -18.81 -1.42 -0.59
CA GLU A 35 -19.83 -2.06 -1.42
C GLU A 35 -19.26 -3.17 -2.28
N GLN A 36 -20.06 -4.21 -2.53
CA GLN A 36 -19.66 -5.37 -3.35
C GLN A 36 -19.20 -4.97 -4.76
N LYS A 37 -19.86 -3.99 -5.39
CA LYS A 37 -19.50 -3.54 -6.75
C LYS A 37 -18.05 -3.04 -6.87
N TYR A 38 -17.51 -2.41 -5.80
CA TYR A 38 -16.12 -1.94 -5.78
C TYR A 38 -15.13 -3.09 -5.58
N LEU A 39 -15.51 -4.10 -4.76
CA LEU A 39 -14.76 -5.35 -4.67
C LEU A 39 -14.68 -6.04 -6.02
N ASP A 40 -15.81 -6.24 -6.69
CA ASP A 40 -15.88 -6.91 -7.99
C ASP A 40 -15.01 -6.22 -9.03
N LYS A 41 -15.06 -4.88 -9.07
CA LYS A 41 -14.21 -4.08 -9.96
C LYS A 41 -12.73 -4.22 -9.64
N GLY A 42 -12.35 -4.16 -8.37
CA GLY A 42 -10.96 -4.31 -7.93
C GLY A 42 -10.42 -5.70 -8.21
N PHE A 43 -11.21 -6.74 -7.92
CA PHE A 43 -10.83 -8.13 -8.22
C PHE A 43 -10.72 -8.42 -9.71
N ALA A 44 -11.60 -7.83 -10.54
CA ALA A 44 -11.44 -7.89 -12.00
C ALA A 44 -10.13 -7.24 -12.46
N GLY A 45 -9.71 -6.15 -11.82
CA GLY A 45 -8.42 -5.53 -12.05
C GLY A 45 -7.24 -6.43 -11.70
N ILE A 46 -7.31 -7.11 -10.55
CA ILE A 46 -6.30 -8.11 -10.13
C ILE A 46 -6.24 -9.26 -11.13
N GLU A 47 -7.37 -9.84 -11.54
CA GLU A 47 -7.42 -10.92 -12.52
C GLU A 47 -6.75 -10.52 -13.83
N LYS A 48 -7.07 -9.32 -14.35
CA LYS A 48 -6.44 -8.78 -15.56
C LYS A 48 -4.94 -8.59 -15.41
N SER A 49 -4.50 -8.14 -14.24
CA SER A 49 -3.08 -8.00 -13.92
C SER A 49 -2.38 -9.36 -13.88
N LEU A 50 -2.92 -10.32 -13.14
CA LEU A 50 -2.36 -11.68 -13.04
C LEU A 50 -2.32 -12.39 -14.39
N ALA A 51 -3.34 -12.20 -15.26
CA ALA A 51 -3.34 -12.73 -16.62
C ALA A 51 -2.13 -12.21 -17.43
N LYS A 52 -1.85 -10.91 -17.36
CA LYS A 52 -0.68 -10.31 -18.01
C LYS A 52 0.65 -10.86 -17.48
N PHE A 53 0.74 -11.18 -16.18
CA PHE A 53 1.91 -11.84 -15.63
C PHE A 53 2.02 -13.30 -16.09
N ALA A 54 0.91 -14.01 -16.26
CA ALA A 54 0.89 -15.39 -16.77
C ALA A 54 1.24 -15.50 -18.28
N GLU A 55 1.05 -14.42 -19.05
CA GLU A 55 1.47 -14.33 -20.45
C GLU A 55 2.99 -14.12 -20.62
N ARG A 56 3.69 -13.69 -19.57
CA ARG A 56 5.14 -13.45 -19.60
C ARG A 56 5.90 -14.74 -19.33
N PRO A 57 7.07 -14.95 -19.96
CA PRO A 57 7.99 -16.00 -19.56
C PRO A 57 8.40 -15.86 -18.10
N VAL A 58 8.49 -17.00 -17.38
CA VAL A 58 8.81 -16.99 -15.94
C VAL A 58 10.18 -16.38 -15.69
N GLU A 59 11.18 -16.63 -16.56
CA GLU A 59 12.52 -16.04 -16.51
C GLU A 59 12.54 -14.52 -16.70
N LYS A 60 11.44 -13.94 -17.21
CA LYS A 60 11.22 -12.48 -17.35
C LYS A 60 10.25 -11.91 -16.31
N GLY A 61 10.07 -12.63 -15.20
CA GLY A 61 9.22 -12.20 -14.09
C GLY A 61 7.74 -12.51 -14.29
N GLY A 62 7.41 -13.46 -15.17
CA GLY A 62 6.06 -14.02 -15.31
C GLY A 62 5.73 -15.04 -14.21
N ILE A 63 4.50 -15.53 -14.22
CA ILE A 63 4.00 -16.55 -13.31
C ILE A 63 3.38 -17.71 -14.10
N THR A 64 3.40 -18.93 -13.54
CA THR A 64 2.69 -20.07 -14.13
C THR A 64 1.18 -19.95 -13.90
N PRO A 65 0.34 -20.65 -14.70
CA PRO A 65 -1.10 -20.73 -14.44
C PRO A 65 -1.42 -21.24 -13.02
N GLN A 66 -0.69 -22.22 -12.53
CA GLN A 66 -0.85 -22.75 -11.18
C GLN A 66 -0.56 -21.67 -10.13
N GLN A 67 0.53 -20.90 -10.27
CA GLN A 67 0.84 -19.79 -9.37
C GLN A 67 -0.24 -18.71 -9.38
N LYS A 68 -0.82 -18.41 -10.57
CA LYS A 68 -1.96 -17.50 -10.69
C LYS A 68 -3.14 -17.97 -9.83
N ASP A 69 -3.50 -19.25 -9.92
CA ASP A 69 -4.63 -19.83 -9.16
C ASP A 69 -4.35 -19.81 -7.65
N GLU A 70 -3.12 -20.13 -7.24
CA GLU A 70 -2.69 -20.06 -5.84
C GLU A 70 -2.75 -18.63 -5.28
N ILE A 71 -2.29 -17.64 -6.04
CA ILE A 71 -2.37 -16.22 -5.65
C ILE A 71 -3.84 -15.82 -5.49
N ARG A 72 -4.68 -16.20 -6.45
CA ARG A 72 -6.12 -15.90 -6.41
C ARG A 72 -6.82 -16.53 -5.21
N ALA A 73 -6.46 -17.74 -4.85
CA ALA A 73 -7.05 -18.47 -3.71
C ALA A 73 -6.76 -17.78 -2.35
N ARG A 74 -5.64 -17.05 -2.24
CA ARG A 74 -5.28 -16.28 -1.04
C ARG A 74 -6.05 -14.97 -0.88
N LEU A 75 -6.74 -14.49 -1.93
CA LEU A 75 -7.47 -13.23 -1.93
C LEU A 75 -8.95 -13.45 -1.57
N LYS A 76 -9.42 -12.80 -0.50
CA LYS A 76 -10.82 -12.85 -0.06
C LYS A 76 -11.37 -11.43 0.06
N GLY A 77 -12.46 -11.13 -0.65
CA GLY A 77 -13.17 -9.86 -0.53
C GLY A 77 -14.23 -9.91 0.56
N THR A 78 -14.46 -8.80 1.24
CA THR A 78 -15.53 -8.65 2.22
C THR A 78 -16.03 -7.21 2.29
N THR A 79 -17.29 -7.04 2.67
CA THR A 79 -17.87 -5.75 3.07
C THR A 79 -18.10 -5.67 4.58
N ASN A 80 -17.77 -6.75 5.31
CA ASN A 80 -17.96 -6.84 6.76
C ASN A 80 -16.62 -6.65 7.50
N LYS A 81 -16.51 -5.57 8.29
CA LYS A 81 -15.32 -5.27 9.09
C LYS A 81 -14.94 -6.38 10.08
N ALA A 82 -15.93 -7.13 10.61
CA ALA A 82 -15.67 -8.21 11.55
C ALA A 82 -14.78 -9.32 10.98
N ASP A 83 -14.74 -9.48 9.66
CA ASP A 83 -13.88 -10.48 9.01
C ASP A 83 -12.38 -10.16 9.15
N LEU A 84 -12.02 -8.93 9.56
CA LEU A 84 -10.64 -8.50 9.75
C LEU A 84 -10.06 -8.91 11.11
N ALA A 85 -10.86 -9.51 12.00
CA ALA A 85 -10.51 -9.77 13.41
C ALA A 85 -9.23 -10.59 13.62
N ASP A 86 -8.82 -11.42 12.65
CA ASP A 86 -7.64 -12.29 12.74
C ASP A 86 -6.43 -11.77 11.93
N CYS A 87 -6.50 -10.55 11.37
CA CYS A 87 -5.41 -9.96 10.60
C CYS A 87 -4.27 -9.45 11.51
N ASP A 88 -3.03 -9.62 11.04
CA ASP A 88 -1.80 -9.23 11.73
C ASP A 88 -1.37 -7.80 11.34
N ILE A 89 -1.70 -7.38 10.13
CA ILE A 89 -1.45 -6.04 9.61
C ILE A 89 -2.65 -5.57 8.79
N VAL A 90 -2.97 -4.30 8.94
CA VAL A 90 -4.04 -3.62 8.19
C VAL A 90 -3.40 -2.50 7.38
N ILE A 91 -3.49 -2.58 6.05
CA ILE A 91 -2.94 -1.59 5.13
C ILE A 91 -4.11 -0.80 4.52
N GLU A 92 -4.19 0.48 4.83
CA GLU A 92 -5.23 1.35 4.34
C GLU A 92 -4.82 2.00 3.00
N ALA A 93 -5.70 1.91 2.01
CA ALA A 93 -5.57 2.47 0.67
C ALA A 93 -6.92 3.00 0.16
N ILE A 94 -7.70 3.65 1.04
CA ILE A 94 -8.96 4.32 0.69
C ILE A 94 -8.70 5.71 0.11
N ILE A 95 -9.75 6.52 -0.10
CA ILE A 95 -9.63 7.88 -0.61
C ILE A 95 -8.69 8.73 0.26
N GLU A 96 -7.98 9.68 -0.38
CA GLU A 96 -7.00 10.55 0.29
C GLU A 96 -7.72 11.70 1.02
N ASN A 97 -8.38 11.35 2.13
CA ASN A 97 -9.11 12.26 3.00
C ASN A 97 -8.88 11.88 4.46
N VAL A 98 -8.38 12.82 5.26
CA VAL A 98 -7.99 12.62 6.67
C VAL A 98 -9.14 12.08 7.50
N GLU A 99 -10.31 12.70 7.40
CA GLU A 99 -11.47 12.34 8.23
C GLU A 99 -12.01 10.93 7.90
N GLU A 100 -12.06 10.59 6.61
CA GLU A 100 -12.51 9.25 6.19
C GLU A 100 -11.51 8.17 6.63
N LYS A 101 -10.20 8.44 6.55
CA LYS A 101 -9.16 7.53 7.05
C LYS A 101 -9.26 7.37 8.57
N LYS A 102 -9.40 8.47 9.33
CA LYS A 102 -9.59 8.42 10.79
C LYS A 102 -10.84 7.65 11.19
N LYS A 103 -11.98 7.89 10.54
CA LYS A 103 -13.22 7.13 10.78
C LYS A 103 -13.04 5.64 10.51
N MET A 104 -12.36 5.30 9.43
CA MET A 104 -12.08 3.90 9.09
C MET A 104 -11.23 3.24 10.18
N TYR A 105 -10.09 3.83 10.57
CA TYR A 105 -9.23 3.29 11.63
C TYR A 105 -9.97 3.14 12.97
N ALA A 106 -10.68 4.18 13.41
CA ALA A 106 -11.47 4.12 14.65
C ALA A 106 -12.51 2.99 14.63
N SER A 107 -13.11 2.71 13.46
CA SER A 107 -14.13 1.68 13.31
C SER A 107 -13.61 0.25 13.38
N ILE A 108 -12.31 0.03 13.13
CA ILE A 108 -11.68 -1.32 13.12
C ILE A 108 -10.71 -1.53 14.28
N ASP A 109 -10.36 -0.49 15.03
CA ASP A 109 -9.38 -0.57 16.13
C ASP A 109 -9.73 -1.61 17.19
N SER A 110 -11.02 -1.77 17.53
CA SER A 110 -11.50 -2.78 18.46
C SER A 110 -11.77 -4.15 17.84
N ILE A 111 -11.75 -4.26 16.51
CA ILE A 111 -12.06 -5.48 15.77
C ILE A 111 -10.81 -6.32 15.53
N VAL A 112 -9.74 -5.68 15.05
CA VAL A 112 -8.49 -6.38 14.72
C VAL A 112 -7.72 -6.81 15.98
N LYS A 113 -6.76 -7.72 15.82
CA LYS A 113 -5.92 -8.20 16.91
C LYS A 113 -5.30 -7.04 17.69
N LYS A 114 -5.11 -7.22 19.01
CA LYS A 114 -4.47 -6.21 19.88
C LYS A 114 -3.03 -5.88 19.45
N ASP A 115 -2.34 -6.83 18.86
CA ASP A 115 -0.98 -6.71 18.33
C ASP A 115 -0.90 -6.43 16.83
N ALA A 116 -2.03 -6.22 16.15
CA ALA A 116 -2.06 -5.86 14.74
C ALA A 116 -1.36 -4.51 14.48
N ILE A 117 -0.65 -4.44 13.35
CA ILE A 117 -0.05 -3.21 12.84
C ILE A 117 -1.10 -2.46 12.00
N PHE A 118 -1.21 -1.16 12.21
CA PHE A 118 -1.94 -0.25 11.31
C PHE A 118 -0.96 0.44 10.37
N ALA A 119 -1.21 0.36 9.07
CA ALA A 119 -0.39 0.98 8.06
C ALA A 119 -1.22 1.83 7.10
N SER A 120 -0.78 3.04 6.78
CA SER A 120 -1.41 3.88 5.75
C SER A 120 -0.56 3.95 4.50
N ASN A 121 -1.20 3.83 3.33
CA ASN A 121 -0.57 4.05 2.03
C ASN A 121 -0.69 5.51 1.57
N THR A 122 -0.99 6.45 2.45
CA THR A 122 -1.05 7.87 2.10
C THR A 122 0.26 8.33 1.44
N SER A 123 0.14 9.26 0.50
CA SER A 123 1.28 9.89 -0.18
C SER A 123 1.62 11.29 0.36
N SER A 124 0.69 11.92 1.09
CA SER A 124 0.77 13.34 1.43
C SER A 124 0.25 13.69 2.82
N ILE A 125 -0.67 12.89 3.38
CA ILE A 125 -1.22 13.11 4.72
C ILE A 125 -0.17 12.68 5.76
N SER A 126 -0.02 13.47 6.84
CA SER A 126 0.82 13.07 7.96
C SER A 126 0.32 11.76 8.57
N VAL A 127 1.19 10.76 8.61
CA VAL A 127 0.89 9.46 9.23
C VAL A 127 0.69 9.63 10.74
N THR A 128 1.41 10.59 11.34
CA THR A 128 1.26 11.00 12.75
C THR A 128 -0.13 11.59 13.02
N GLU A 129 -0.73 12.26 12.07
CA GLU A 129 -2.11 12.74 12.22
C GLU A 129 -3.11 11.59 12.23
N LEU A 130 -2.92 10.58 11.38
CA LEU A 130 -3.82 9.42 11.28
C LEU A 130 -3.77 8.53 12.52
N LEU A 131 -2.60 8.37 13.15
CA LEU A 131 -2.46 7.52 14.34
C LEU A 131 -3.31 7.96 15.53
N THR A 132 -3.78 9.22 15.55
CA THR A 132 -4.68 9.73 16.60
C THR A 132 -6.05 9.03 16.62
N ALA A 133 -6.39 8.30 15.56
CA ALA A 133 -7.65 7.58 15.43
C ALA A 133 -7.63 6.18 16.07
N VAL A 134 -6.48 5.69 16.54
CA VAL A 134 -6.35 4.36 17.16
C VAL A 134 -5.87 4.47 18.61
N LYS A 135 -6.20 3.45 19.42
CA LYS A 135 -5.80 3.38 20.83
C LYS A 135 -4.37 2.90 21.04
N ARG A 136 -3.70 2.47 19.98
CA ARG A 136 -2.36 1.86 19.98
C ARG A 136 -1.45 2.57 18.97
N PRO A 137 -1.14 3.87 19.21
CA PRO A 137 -0.37 4.68 18.28
C PRO A 137 1.04 4.14 18.02
N GLU A 138 1.62 3.37 18.97
CA GLU A 138 2.91 2.72 18.82
C GLU A 138 2.91 1.61 17.76
N ARG A 139 1.72 1.15 17.36
CA ARG A 139 1.53 0.13 16.32
C ARG A 139 1.15 0.71 14.95
N PHE A 140 1.25 2.01 14.78
CA PHE A 140 0.90 2.72 13.56
C PHE A 140 2.15 3.10 12.76
N ILE A 141 2.07 2.95 11.41
CA ILE A 141 3.18 3.20 10.49
C ILE A 141 2.66 3.65 9.12
N GLY A 142 3.48 4.32 8.32
CA GLY A 142 3.22 4.49 6.90
C GLY A 142 3.89 3.40 6.07
N LEU A 143 3.17 2.88 5.08
CA LEU A 143 3.70 2.00 4.02
C LEU A 143 3.30 2.59 2.67
N HIS A 144 4.13 3.47 2.15
CA HIS A 144 3.86 4.18 0.91
C HIS A 144 4.36 3.38 -0.29
N PHE A 145 3.42 2.76 -1.02
CA PHE A 145 3.65 2.04 -2.26
C PHE A 145 3.53 2.97 -3.46
N PHE A 146 4.16 2.60 -4.56
CA PHE A 146 4.15 3.37 -5.80
C PHE A 146 3.35 2.66 -6.91
N ASN A 147 2.63 3.42 -7.71
CA ASN A 147 1.82 2.92 -8.82
C ASN A 147 2.68 2.70 -10.08
N PRO A 148 2.54 1.57 -10.79
CA PRO A 148 1.72 0.37 -10.49
C PRO A 148 2.37 -0.53 -9.43
N VAL A 149 1.64 -0.85 -8.35
CA VAL A 149 2.19 -1.59 -7.20
C VAL A 149 2.87 -2.92 -7.58
N PRO A 150 2.33 -3.75 -8.49
CA PRO A 150 2.99 -5.00 -8.86
C PRO A 150 4.34 -4.82 -9.58
N LEU A 151 4.60 -3.66 -10.19
CA LEU A 151 5.81 -3.39 -10.98
C LEU A 151 6.84 -2.57 -10.20
N MET A 152 6.37 -1.57 -9.44
CA MET A 152 7.25 -0.68 -8.70
C MET A 152 7.86 -1.40 -7.50
N LYS A 153 9.19 -1.37 -7.42
CA LYS A 153 9.92 -2.07 -6.34
C LYS A 153 9.98 -1.29 -5.05
N LEU A 154 9.97 0.04 -5.11
CA LEU A 154 10.16 0.92 -3.96
C LEU A 154 8.95 0.89 -3.03
N VAL A 155 9.22 0.89 -1.72
CA VAL A 155 8.24 1.18 -0.64
C VAL A 155 8.91 2.06 0.39
N GLU A 156 8.31 3.20 0.71
CA GLU A 156 8.74 4.03 1.84
C GLU A 156 8.08 3.54 3.12
N VAL A 157 8.91 3.16 4.09
CA VAL A 157 8.49 2.77 5.44
C VAL A 157 8.60 3.98 6.33
N VAL A 158 7.46 4.59 6.65
CA VAL A 158 7.37 5.91 7.27
C VAL A 158 7.15 5.79 8.77
N LYS A 159 8.17 6.16 9.55
CA LYS A 159 8.09 6.15 11.01
C LYS A 159 7.40 7.40 11.53
N THR A 160 6.37 7.24 12.36
CA THR A 160 5.73 8.31 13.12
C THR A 160 6.48 8.63 14.40
N ILE A 161 6.03 9.66 15.13
CA ILE A 161 6.58 9.99 16.45
C ILE A 161 6.33 8.91 17.51
N ALA A 162 5.30 8.08 17.33
CA ALA A 162 4.91 7.06 18.29
C ALA A 162 5.28 5.63 17.86
N THR A 163 5.56 5.38 16.57
CA THR A 163 5.86 4.04 16.06
C THR A 163 6.97 3.37 16.85
N SER A 164 6.70 2.19 17.42
CA SER A 164 7.72 1.42 18.15
C SER A 164 8.81 0.88 17.22
N PRO A 165 10.05 0.69 17.71
CA PRO A 165 11.12 0.09 16.92
C PRO A 165 10.74 -1.29 16.37
N GLU A 166 10.07 -2.12 17.17
CA GLU A 166 9.61 -3.46 16.78
C GLU A 166 8.66 -3.39 15.57
N VAL A 167 7.67 -2.49 15.59
CA VAL A 167 6.71 -2.31 14.48
C VAL A 167 7.41 -1.78 13.24
N TYR A 168 8.36 -0.85 13.40
CA TYR A 168 9.14 -0.31 12.30
C TYR A 168 9.96 -1.39 11.58
N ASP A 169 10.65 -2.22 12.35
CA ASP A 169 11.45 -3.33 11.80
C ASP A 169 10.56 -4.42 11.20
N ALA A 170 9.44 -4.76 11.84
CA ALA A 170 8.49 -5.73 11.31
C ALA A 170 7.89 -5.28 9.96
N ALA A 171 7.50 -4.00 9.83
CA ALA A 171 6.98 -3.44 8.58
C ALA A 171 8.06 -3.38 7.48
N TYR A 172 9.30 -3.07 7.84
CA TYR A 172 10.43 -3.08 6.91
C TYR A 172 10.70 -4.49 6.37
N GLU A 173 10.76 -5.50 7.24
CA GLU A 173 10.95 -6.91 6.83
C GLU A 173 9.73 -7.45 6.07
N PHE A 174 8.50 -7.02 6.42
CA PHE A 174 7.31 -7.34 5.66
C PHE A 174 7.42 -6.83 4.21
N ALA A 175 7.82 -5.57 4.00
CA ALA A 175 8.00 -5.01 2.68
C ALA A 175 9.05 -5.77 1.85
N LYS A 176 10.16 -6.25 2.48
CA LYS A 176 11.11 -7.15 1.81
C LYS A 176 10.49 -8.46 1.38
N LYS A 177 9.66 -9.07 2.25
CA LYS A 177 8.95 -10.33 1.91
C LYS A 177 8.00 -10.16 0.73
N LEU A 178 7.49 -8.95 0.49
CA LEU A 178 6.71 -8.61 -0.70
C LEU A 178 7.57 -8.50 -1.98
N GLY A 179 8.88 -8.75 -1.92
CA GLY A 179 9.81 -8.54 -3.03
C GLY A 179 10.09 -7.08 -3.33
N LYS A 180 9.81 -6.18 -2.37
CA LYS A 180 10.06 -4.75 -2.49
C LYS A 180 11.44 -4.36 -1.96
N VAL A 181 11.86 -3.16 -2.33
CA VAL A 181 13.03 -2.47 -1.80
C VAL A 181 12.52 -1.41 -0.83
N PRO A 182 12.44 -1.71 0.48
CA PRO A 182 11.98 -0.75 1.45
C PRO A 182 13.08 0.30 1.74
N VAL A 183 12.67 1.54 1.89
CA VAL A 183 13.52 2.63 2.39
C VAL A 183 12.93 3.20 3.66
N ARG A 184 13.80 3.52 4.62
CA ARG A 184 13.42 4.07 5.91
C ARG A 184 13.28 5.58 5.81
N THR A 185 12.13 6.12 6.25
CA THR A 185 11.89 7.56 6.29
C THR A 185 11.13 7.97 7.54
N SER A 186 11.15 9.25 7.83
CA SER A 186 10.35 9.88 8.88
C SER A 186 9.09 10.49 8.30
N ASP A 187 8.07 10.67 9.13
CA ASP A 187 6.82 11.34 8.76
C ASP A 187 7.06 12.85 8.59
N LYS A 188 7.52 13.20 7.41
CA LYS A 188 7.72 14.58 6.94
C LYS A 188 7.02 14.76 5.61
N THR A 189 6.53 15.96 5.33
CA THR A 189 5.79 16.27 4.10
C THR A 189 6.53 15.77 2.85
N GLY A 190 5.83 14.94 2.07
CA GLY A 190 6.34 14.35 0.82
C GLY A 190 7.33 13.20 1.01
N PHE A 191 7.57 12.75 2.25
CA PHE A 191 8.52 11.69 2.62
C PHE A 191 9.89 11.91 1.94
N ILE A 192 10.42 10.95 1.21
CA ILE A 192 11.66 11.11 0.42
C ILE A 192 11.32 11.45 -1.03
N VAL A 193 10.51 10.60 -1.68
CA VAL A 193 10.30 10.68 -3.13
C VAL A 193 9.59 11.98 -3.52
N ASN A 194 8.43 12.23 -2.96
CA ASN A 194 7.66 13.44 -3.34
C ASN A 194 8.37 14.73 -2.90
N ARG A 195 9.13 14.69 -1.81
CA ARG A 195 9.92 15.83 -1.34
C ARG A 195 11.03 16.21 -2.33
N LEU A 196 11.58 15.25 -3.06
CA LEU A 196 12.61 15.48 -4.08
C LEU A 196 12.01 15.67 -5.47
N LEU A 197 11.03 14.84 -5.83
CA LEU A 197 10.44 14.81 -7.16
C LEU A 197 9.59 16.05 -7.47
N VAL A 198 8.74 16.48 -6.52
CA VAL A 198 7.84 17.61 -6.80
C VAL A 198 8.59 18.91 -7.10
N PRO A 199 9.62 19.34 -6.31
CA PRO A 199 10.44 20.49 -6.66
C PRO A 199 11.16 20.32 -8.01
N TYR A 200 11.69 19.12 -8.30
CA TYR A 200 12.34 18.84 -9.57
C TYR A 200 11.38 19.03 -10.77
N LEU A 201 10.15 18.51 -10.67
CA LEU A 201 9.13 18.70 -11.71
C LEU A 201 8.73 20.18 -11.86
N LEU A 202 8.65 20.93 -10.75
CA LEU A 202 8.39 22.38 -10.80
C LEU A 202 9.54 23.14 -11.45
N ASP A 203 10.79 22.73 -11.25
CA ASP A 203 11.94 23.34 -11.91
C ASP A 203 11.97 23.05 -13.41
N ALA A 204 11.51 21.88 -13.86
CA ALA A 204 11.33 21.60 -15.28
C ALA A 204 10.26 22.53 -15.92
N ILE A 205 9.16 22.80 -15.22
CA ILE A 205 8.13 23.74 -15.67
C ILE A 205 8.73 25.17 -15.77
N ARG A 206 9.51 25.61 -14.78
CA ARG A 206 10.18 26.91 -14.81
C ARG A 206 11.16 27.03 -15.98
N ALA A 207 11.94 25.97 -16.23
CA ALA A 207 12.84 25.95 -17.38
C ALA A 207 12.12 26.14 -18.71
N TYR A 208 10.93 25.54 -18.85
CA TYR A 208 10.07 25.77 -20.01
C TYR A 208 9.56 27.23 -20.08
N GLU A 209 9.07 27.78 -18.97
CA GLU A 209 8.59 29.16 -18.90
C GLU A 209 9.70 30.19 -19.19
N GLU A 210 10.94 29.91 -18.82
CA GLU A 210 12.13 30.71 -19.08
C GLU A 210 12.68 30.55 -20.51
N GLY A 211 12.10 29.64 -21.30
CA GLY A 211 12.52 29.40 -22.69
C GLY A 211 13.86 28.65 -22.81
N VAL A 212 14.23 27.87 -21.82
CA VAL A 212 15.46 27.05 -21.84
C VAL A 212 15.42 25.98 -22.93
N GLY A 213 14.22 25.42 -23.19
CA GLY A 213 13.98 24.41 -24.21
C GLY A 213 12.48 24.25 -24.51
N SER A 214 12.18 23.46 -25.55
CA SER A 214 10.80 23.00 -25.78
C SER A 214 10.40 21.95 -24.73
N ILE A 215 9.09 21.67 -24.60
CA ILE A 215 8.59 20.59 -23.72
C ILE A 215 9.28 19.26 -24.08
N GLU A 216 9.37 18.96 -25.39
CA GLU A 216 9.98 17.72 -25.88
C GLU A 216 11.47 17.65 -25.54
N ASP A 217 12.22 18.76 -25.66
CA ASP A 217 13.65 18.79 -25.33
C ASP A 217 13.92 18.66 -23.81
N ILE A 218 13.00 19.21 -22.98
CA ILE A 218 13.09 19.11 -21.51
C ILE A 218 12.74 17.70 -21.03
N ASP A 219 11.81 16.99 -21.73
CA ASP A 219 11.40 15.63 -21.39
C ASP A 219 12.40 14.54 -21.85
N ASN A 220 13.27 14.83 -22.83
CA ASN A 220 14.30 13.93 -23.37
C ASN A 220 15.62 14.03 -22.62
#